data_4b4a80b535fdaef9cae85255c4a62733
#
_entry.id   4b4a80b535fdaef9cae85255c4a62733
#
_cell.length_a   1.000
_cell.length_b   1.000
_cell.length_c   1.000
_cell.angle_alpha   90.00
_cell.angle_beta   90.00
_cell.angle_gamma   90.00
#
_symmetry.space_group_name_H-M   'P 1'
#
loop_
_entity.id
_entity.type
_entity.pdbx_description
1 polymer ?
#
loop_
_entity_poly.entity_id
_entity_poly.type
_entity_poly.pdbx_seq_one_letter_code
_entity_poly.pdbx_strand_id
1 'polypeptide(L)'
;MSRKPSERRNAEDFDDELDLTPIMSILVILIPVLLFAFSFFEVRVQAVSSPRLGTGKSSKKDDEKKPLNLTVIITSKGFKLTQQAELTTEPEKPIFKRIMTDSDGKEVEDYDYPTLYSRVMAKKLQYPDEKTINIGAEPHIPWKVIARTIDAVRVQLEKESYEKLALYEKAEAKVKKDGEDKAPVDLFPAVVFTVVE
;
A
#
# COMPACT_ATOMS: atom_id res chain seq x y z
N MET A 1 -14.98 56.88 -75.87
CA MET A 1 -15.54 55.77 -75.03
C MET A 1 -14.87 55.77 -73.71
N SER A 2 -15.54 56.32 -72.66
CA SER A 2 -15.01 56.48 -71.35
C SER A 2 -15.31 55.18 -70.50
N ARG A 3 -14.30 54.51 -70.02
CA ARG A 3 -14.46 53.36 -69.11
C ARG A 3 -14.72 53.88 -67.70
N LYS A 4 -15.87 53.46 -67.10
CA LYS A 4 -16.19 53.70 -65.69
C LYS A 4 -15.16 53.01 -64.78
N PRO A 5 -14.73 53.70 -63.75
CA PRO A 5 -13.89 53.05 -62.74
C PRO A 5 -14.69 51.97 -62.01
N SER A 6 -14.06 50.81 -61.76
CA SER A 6 -14.66 49.69 -61.01
C SER A 6 -15.03 50.15 -59.62
N GLU A 7 -16.29 49.91 -59.24
CA GLU A 7 -16.71 50.00 -57.84
C GLU A 7 -15.78 49.17 -56.93
N ARG A 8 -15.14 49.87 -56.04
CA ARG A 8 -14.46 49.20 -54.92
C ARG A 8 -15.56 48.46 -54.20
N ARG A 9 -15.40 47.13 -54.12
CA ARG A 9 -16.15 46.33 -53.18
C ARG A 9 -15.95 46.95 -51.81
N ASN A 10 -17.02 47.35 -51.18
CA ASN A 10 -17.04 47.68 -49.79
C ASN A 10 -16.54 46.42 -49.09
N ALA A 11 -15.40 46.52 -48.40
CA ALA A 11 -15.05 45.57 -47.40
C ALA A 11 -16.21 45.67 -46.40
N GLU A 12 -17.06 44.63 -46.39
CA GLU A 12 -17.94 44.40 -45.27
C GLU A 12 -17.01 44.25 -44.08
N ASP A 13 -17.08 45.20 -43.15
CA ASP A 13 -16.53 45.01 -41.82
C ASP A 13 -17.21 43.78 -41.27
N PHE A 14 -16.52 42.64 -41.39
CA PHE A 14 -16.83 41.50 -40.58
C PHE A 14 -16.46 41.91 -39.15
N ASP A 15 -17.43 42.51 -38.48
CA ASP A 15 -17.43 42.61 -37.04
C ASP A 15 -17.60 41.16 -36.51
N ASP A 16 -16.50 40.43 -36.59
CA ASP A 16 -16.41 39.05 -36.07
C ASP A 16 -16.44 39.17 -34.55
N GLU A 17 -17.66 39.49 -34.02
CA GLU A 17 -17.89 39.29 -32.59
C GLU A 17 -17.58 37.84 -32.29
N LEU A 18 -16.43 37.66 -31.68
CA LEU A 18 -15.96 36.32 -31.29
C LEU A 18 -16.99 35.70 -30.34
N ASP A 19 -17.81 34.80 -30.86
CA ASP A 19 -18.80 34.10 -30.05
C ASP A 19 -18.11 33.16 -29.08
N LEU A 20 -17.98 33.58 -27.82
CA LEU A 20 -17.37 32.83 -26.75
C LEU A 20 -18.33 31.81 -26.09
N THR A 21 -19.59 31.81 -26.52
CA THR A 21 -20.63 30.94 -25.95
C THR A 21 -20.27 29.46 -25.96
N PRO A 22 -19.68 28.88 -27.05
CA PRO A 22 -19.28 27.48 -27.05
C PRO A 22 -18.19 27.15 -26.01
N ILE A 23 -17.24 28.08 -25.83
CA ILE A 23 -16.14 27.91 -24.87
C ILE A 23 -16.67 27.95 -23.44
N MET A 24 -17.58 28.90 -23.15
CA MET A 24 -18.21 29.01 -21.84
C MET A 24 -19.03 27.74 -21.51
N SER A 25 -19.75 27.19 -22.48
CA SER A 25 -20.53 25.97 -22.31
C SER A 25 -19.64 24.76 -21.99
N ILE A 26 -18.49 24.64 -22.65
CA ILE A 26 -17.53 23.55 -22.38
C ILE A 26 -16.93 23.71 -20.98
N LEU A 27 -16.56 24.93 -20.57
CA LEU A 27 -15.99 25.19 -19.24
C LEU A 27 -16.97 24.85 -18.11
N VAL A 28 -18.26 25.20 -18.28
CA VAL A 28 -19.29 24.87 -17.26
C VAL A 28 -19.46 23.37 -17.05
N ILE A 29 -19.27 22.57 -18.09
CA ILE A 29 -19.34 21.10 -17.98
C ILE A 29 -18.03 20.51 -17.47
N LEU A 30 -16.88 21.07 -17.91
CA LEU A 30 -15.56 20.54 -17.54
C LEU A 30 -15.27 20.67 -16.04
N ILE A 31 -15.65 21.78 -15.40
CA ILE A 31 -15.37 22.00 -13.97
C ILE A 31 -16.02 20.94 -13.09
N PRO A 32 -17.33 20.64 -13.19
CA PRO A 32 -17.94 19.58 -12.39
C PRO A 32 -17.37 18.18 -12.68
N VAL A 33 -17.04 17.89 -13.95
CA VAL A 33 -16.46 16.61 -14.35
C VAL A 33 -15.07 16.43 -13.75
N LEU A 34 -14.24 17.47 -13.74
CA LEU A 34 -12.93 17.43 -13.10
C LEU A 34 -13.04 17.26 -11.58
N LEU A 35 -13.93 17.99 -10.91
CA LEU A 35 -14.16 17.85 -9.48
C LEU A 35 -14.65 16.44 -9.14
N PHE A 36 -15.54 15.87 -9.96
CA PHE A 36 -16.01 14.51 -9.80
C PHE A 36 -14.86 13.49 -10.01
N ALA A 37 -14.06 13.67 -11.05
CA ALA A 37 -12.89 12.81 -11.30
C ALA A 37 -11.88 12.87 -10.13
N PHE A 38 -11.59 14.04 -9.59
CA PHE A 38 -10.69 14.17 -8.43
C PHE A 38 -11.27 13.57 -7.16
N SER A 39 -12.59 13.52 -7.00
CA SER A 39 -13.25 12.88 -5.85
C SER A 39 -13.00 11.37 -5.78
N PHE A 40 -12.73 10.70 -6.90
CA PHE A 40 -12.36 9.28 -6.93
C PHE A 40 -10.87 9.02 -6.69
N PHE A 41 -10.01 10.02 -6.85
CA PHE A 41 -8.60 9.92 -6.54
C PHE A 41 -8.34 10.29 -5.07
N GLU A 42 -8.87 9.53 -4.13
CA GLU A 42 -8.27 9.49 -2.81
C GLU A 42 -6.87 8.87 -2.95
N VAL A 43 -5.90 9.71 -3.27
CA VAL A 43 -4.50 9.32 -3.15
C VAL A 43 -4.22 9.14 -1.66
N ARG A 44 -4.37 7.93 -1.18
CA ARG A 44 -3.81 7.55 0.11
C ARG A 44 -2.30 7.58 -0.04
N VAL A 45 -1.71 8.72 0.26
CA VAL A 45 -0.27 8.85 0.41
C VAL A 45 0.11 8.05 1.65
N GLN A 46 0.47 6.79 1.45
CA GLN A 46 1.13 6.03 2.47
C GLN A 46 2.52 6.65 2.61
N ALA A 47 2.81 7.24 3.78
CA ALA A 47 4.12 7.79 4.06
C ALA A 47 5.14 6.64 4.03
N VAL A 48 5.80 6.48 2.90
CA VAL A 48 6.91 5.55 2.75
C VAL A 48 8.14 6.25 3.33
N SER A 49 8.48 5.88 4.55
CA SER A 49 9.75 6.28 5.13
C SER A 49 10.86 5.50 4.43
N SER A 50 11.66 6.18 3.64
CA SER A 50 12.85 5.58 3.03
C SER A 50 13.81 5.12 4.13
N PRO A 51 14.29 3.87 4.11
CA PRO A 51 15.27 3.42 5.08
C PRO A 51 16.50 4.33 4.95
N ARG A 52 16.83 5.05 6.02
CA ARG A 52 18.07 5.80 6.08
C ARG A 52 19.19 4.78 6.11
N LEU A 53 19.96 4.67 5.04
CA LEU A 53 21.30 4.08 5.06
C LEU A 53 22.14 4.93 6.03
N GLY A 54 22.03 4.57 7.31
CA GLY A 54 22.72 5.29 8.37
C GLY A 54 24.16 4.91 8.41
N THR A 55 25.02 5.71 7.76
CA THR A 55 26.37 5.93 8.25
C THR A 55 26.29 6.89 9.45
N GLY A 56 25.57 6.51 10.49
CA GLY A 56 25.43 7.28 11.71
C GLY A 56 26.29 6.69 12.80
N LYS A 57 27.34 7.43 13.20
CA LYS A 57 28.10 7.17 14.40
C LYS A 57 27.15 7.02 15.60
N SER A 58 27.12 5.83 16.15
CA SER A 58 26.49 5.54 17.44
C SER A 58 27.12 6.44 18.51
N SER A 59 26.33 7.29 19.12
CA SER A 59 26.67 7.94 20.38
C SER A 59 25.72 7.43 21.46
N LYS A 60 26.33 6.71 22.37
CA LYS A 60 25.94 6.35 23.74
C LYS A 60 25.27 5.00 23.96
N LYS A 61 26.02 4.26 24.78
CA LYS A 61 25.73 3.04 25.52
C LYS A 61 24.45 3.21 26.34
N ASP A 62 23.47 2.40 26.06
CA ASP A 62 22.59 1.75 27.01
C ASP A 62 22.21 0.41 26.36
N ASP A 63 21.92 -0.63 27.13
CA ASP A 63 21.68 -2.02 26.69
C ASP A 63 20.65 -2.09 25.54
N GLU A 64 21.04 -1.63 24.34
CA GLU A 64 20.20 -1.57 23.16
C GLU A 64 20.02 -2.99 22.62
N LYS A 65 18.88 -3.60 22.93
CA LYS A 65 18.37 -4.71 22.15
C LYS A 65 18.47 -4.30 20.68
N LYS A 66 19.26 -5.02 19.90
CA LYS A 66 19.45 -4.78 18.48
C LYS A 66 18.06 -4.66 17.82
N PRO A 67 17.82 -3.66 16.97
CA PRO A 67 16.52 -3.50 16.30
C PRO A 67 16.21 -4.76 15.49
N LEU A 68 14.98 -5.20 15.53
CA LEU A 68 14.51 -6.43 14.86
C LEU A 68 14.73 -6.37 13.35
N ASN A 69 14.47 -5.21 12.72
CA ASN A 69 14.53 -5.00 11.25
C ASN A 69 13.94 -6.18 10.47
N LEU A 70 12.73 -6.60 10.85
CA LEU A 70 12.05 -7.72 10.21
C LEU A 70 11.70 -7.36 8.77
N THR A 71 12.13 -8.21 7.83
CA THR A 71 11.82 -8.06 6.41
C THR A 71 11.04 -9.26 5.92
N VAL A 72 9.89 -9.02 5.31
CA VAL A 72 9.06 -10.02 4.64
C VAL A 72 9.26 -9.87 3.14
N ILE A 73 9.82 -10.88 2.51
CA ILE A 73 10.01 -10.92 1.06
C ILE A 73 8.94 -11.81 0.46
N ILE A 74 8.16 -11.24 -0.47
CA ILE A 74 7.11 -11.93 -1.21
C ILE A 74 7.71 -12.47 -2.50
N THR A 75 7.72 -13.78 -2.64
CA THR A 75 8.21 -14.46 -3.83
C THR A 75 7.08 -15.16 -4.57
N SER A 76 7.31 -15.59 -5.78
CA SER A 76 6.34 -16.39 -6.56
C SER A 76 5.94 -17.70 -5.87
N LYS A 77 6.79 -18.23 -4.97
CA LYS A 77 6.57 -19.50 -4.25
C LYS A 77 5.96 -19.34 -2.85
N GLY A 78 5.94 -18.10 -2.30
CA GLY A 78 5.46 -17.83 -0.95
C GLY A 78 6.19 -16.69 -0.26
N PHE A 79 6.33 -16.75 1.06
CA PHE A 79 6.99 -15.72 1.86
C PHE A 79 8.34 -16.18 2.41
N LYS A 80 9.29 -15.26 2.47
CA LYS A 80 10.57 -15.45 3.15
C LYS A 80 10.72 -14.35 4.20
N LEU A 81 10.91 -14.74 5.46
CA LEU A 81 11.19 -13.83 6.55
C LEU A 81 12.69 -13.73 6.77
N THR A 82 13.19 -12.52 6.95
CA THR A 82 14.60 -12.24 7.21
C THR A 82 14.69 -11.25 8.36
N GLN A 83 15.60 -11.45 9.29
CA GLN A 83 15.87 -10.55 10.41
C GLN A 83 17.33 -10.11 10.35
N GLN A 84 17.57 -8.81 10.54
CA GLN A 84 18.94 -8.31 10.59
C GLN A 84 19.62 -8.62 11.92
N ALA A 85 18.84 -8.80 12.99
CA ALA A 85 19.36 -9.10 14.31
C ALA A 85 20.04 -10.48 14.41
N GLU A 86 19.71 -11.39 13.51
CA GLU A 86 20.16 -12.79 13.51
C GLU A 86 21.11 -13.11 12.34
N LEU A 87 22.15 -12.31 12.16
CA LEU A 87 23.23 -12.66 11.21
C LEU A 87 23.98 -13.96 11.60
N THR A 88 23.65 -14.52 12.74
CA THR A 88 24.30 -15.72 13.31
C THR A 88 23.38 -16.95 13.42
N THR A 89 22.09 -16.81 13.13
CA THR A 89 21.10 -17.90 13.27
C THR A 89 20.68 -18.40 11.90
N GLU A 90 20.36 -19.68 11.81
CA GLU A 90 19.91 -20.32 10.57
C GLU A 90 18.73 -19.53 9.95
N PRO A 91 18.72 -19.33 8.62
CA PRO A 91 17.66 -18.60 7.96
C PRO A 91 16.31 -19.27 8.23
N GLU A 92 15.32 -18.49 8.62
CA GLU A 92 13.97 -19.02 8.85
C GLU A 92 13.46 -19.75 7.60
N LYS A 93 12.83 -20.93 7.82
CA LYS A 93 12.28 -21.73 6.73
C LYS A 93 11.25 -20.89 5.96
N PRO A 94 11.31 -20.83 4.61
CA PRO A 94 10.33 -20.12 3.82
C PRO A 94 8.92 -20.69 4.03
N ILE A 95 7.91 -19.83 3.90
CA ILE A 95 6.50 -20.21 3.96
C ILE A 95 6.04 -20.38 2.52
N PHE A 96 5.80 -21.61 2.10
CA PHE A 96 5.34 -21.92 0.76
C PHE A 96 3.84 -21.71 0.62
N LYS A 97 3.40 -21.47 -0.61
CA LYS A 97 1.99 -21.56 -0.96
C LYS A 97 1.48 -22.95 -0.65
N ARG A 98 0.23 -23.03 -0.25
CA ARG A 98 -0.42 -24.33 -0.04
C ARG A 98 -1.88 -24.29 -0.47
N ILE A 99 -2.43 -25.47 -0.69
CA ILE A 99 -3.86 -25.62 -0.95
C ILE A 99 -4.57 -25.45 0.40
N MET A 100 -5.48 -24.50 0.45
CA MET A 100 -6.27 -24.19 1.64
C MET A 100 -7.74 -24.08 1.28
N THR A 101 -8.62 -24.37 2.25
CA THR A 101 -10.03 -24.15 2.08
C THR A 101 -10.39 -22.72 2.44
N ASP A 102 -10.96 -22.00 1.48
CA ASP A 102 -11.49 -20.65 1.63
C ASP A 102 -12.76 -20.63 2.51
N SER A 103 -13.22 -19.42 2.87
CA SER A 103 -14.47 -19.19 3.61
C SER A 103 -15.71 -19.76 2.93
N ASP A 104 -15.69 -19.92 1.61
CA ASP A 104 -16.73 -20.49 0.77
C ASP A 104 -16.65 -22.02 0.61
N GLY A 105 -15.67 -22.67 1.27
CA GLY A 105 -15.47 -24.12 1.22
C GLY A 105 -14.74 -24.62 -0.04
N LYS A 106 -14.19 -23.73 -0.86
CA LYS A 106 -13.41 -24.09 -2.05
C LYS A 106 -11.95 -24.29 -1.70
N GLU A 107 -11.31 -25.29 -2.30
CA GLU A 107 -9.87 -25.47 -2.24
C GLU A 107 -9.19 -24.52 -3.21
N VAL A 108 -8.33 -23.66 -2.69
CA VAL A 108 -7.57 -22.68 -3.46
C VAL A 108 -6.10 -22.79 -3.09
N GLU A 109 -5.22 -22.81 -4.10
CA GLU A 109 -3.80 -22.65 -3.88
C GLU A 109 -3.50 -21.15 -3.73
N ASP A 110 -3.18 -20.73 -2.51
CA ASP A 110 -2.89 -19.34 -2.21
C ASP A 110 -1.69 -19.24 -1.25
N TYR A 111 -1.25 -18.03 -1.01
CA TYR A 111 -0.22 -17.69 -0.04
C TYR A 111 -0.71 -18.01 1.38
N ASP A 112 0.16 -18.60 2.19
CA ASP A 112 -0.17 -18.99 3.56
C ASP A 112 -0.10 -17.79 4.52
N TYR A 113 -1.10 -16.90 4.43
CA TYR A 113 -1.24 -15.74 5.31
C TYR A 113 -1.41 -16.11 6.80
N PRO A 114 -2.14 -17.17 7.18
CA PRO A 114 -2.24 -17.60 8.57
C PRO A 114 -0.89 -17.92 9.19
N THR A 115 -0.03 -18.65 8.47
CA THR A 115 1.32 -18.97 8.96
C THR A 115 2.22 -17.74 8.99
N LEU A 116 2.10 -16.84 7.99
CA LEU A 116 2.80 -15.56 7.99
C LEU A 116 2.45 -14.74 9.23
N TYR A 117 1.14 -14.53 9.47
CA TYR A 117 0.65 -13.80 10.63
C TYR A 117 1.17 -14.37 11.95
N SER A 118 1.08 -15.69 12.12
CA SER A 118 1.52 -16.37 13.35
C SER A 118 3.02 -16.16 13.62
N ARG A 119 3.87 -16.21 12.58
CA ARG A 119 5.31 -15.96 12.72
C ARG A 119 5.61 -14.50 13.03
N VAL A 120 4.96 -13.58 12.32
CA VAL A 120 5.12 -12.15 12.55
C VAL A 120 4.66 -11.77 13.96
N MET A 121 3.55 -12.37 14.43
CA MET A 121 3.05 -12.18 15.79
C MET A 121 4.05 -12.70 16.84
N ALA A 122 4.63 -13.89 16.63
CA ALA A 122 5.66 -14.43 17.52
C ALA A 122 6.88 -13.51 17.64
N LYS A 123 7.31 -12.89 16.51
CA LYS A 123 8.40 -11.90 16.52
C LYS A 123 8.01 -10.62 17.25
N LYS A 124 6.77 -10.16 17.07
CA LYS A 124 6.27 -8.99 17.79
C LYS A 124 6.24 -9.20 19.30
N LEU A 125 5.90 -10.41 19.77
CA LEU A 125 5.94 -10.74 21.19
C LEU A 125 7.36 -10.72 21.77
N GLN A 126 8.37 -11.10 20.95
CA GLN A 126 9.79 -11.04 21.35
C GLN A 126 10.32 -9.59 21.36
N TYR A 127 9.81 -8.73 20.44
CA TYR A 127 10.23 -7.35 20.24
C TYR A 127 9.02 -6.40 20.28
N PRO A 128 8.41 -6.16 21.44
CA PRO A 128 7.17 -5.39 21.57
C PRO A 128 7.31 -3.92 21.14
N ASP A 129 8.50 -3.35 21.30
CA ASP A 129 8.77 -1.94 21.01
C ASP A 129 8.99 -1.65 19.54
N GLU A 130 9.21 -2.69 18.71
CA GLU A 130 9.43 -2.52 17.28
C GLU A 130 8.12 -2.13 16.59
N LYS A 131 8.19 -1.04 15.82
CA LYS A 131 7.01 -0.48 15.11
C LYS A 131 7.08 -0.63 13.61
N THR A 132 8.26 -1.01 13.09
CA THR A 132 8.55 -1.00 11.67
C THR A 132 8.71 -2.41 11.13
N ILE A 133 8.12 -2.68 9.97
CA ILE A 133 8.33 -3.91 9.21
C ILE A 133 8.66 -3.55 7.76
N ASN A 134 9.64 -4.25 7.18
CA ASN A 134 10.01 -4.07 5.79
C ASN A 134 9.29 -5.11 4.93
N ILE A 135 8.76 -4.69 3.78
CA ILE A 135 8.14 -5.57 2.80
C ILE A 135 8.85 -5.41 1.46
N GLY A 136 9.36 -6.50 0.93
CA GLY A 136 9.89 -6.59 -0.41
C GLY A 136 9.05 -7.55 -1.26
N ALA A 137 8.93 -7.30 -2.54
CA ALA A 137 8.22 -8.19 -3.46
C ALA A 137 9.01 -8.36 -4.75
N GLU A 138 8.99 -9.56 -5.32
CA GLU A 138 9.49 -9.80 -6.68
C GLU A 138 8.67 -8.99 -7.70
N PRO A 139 9.26 -8.57 -8.84
CA PRO A 139 8.61 -7.68 -9.81
C PRO A 139 7.27 -8.17 -10.38
N HIS A 140 7.05 -9.49 -10.39
CA HIS A 140 5.86 -10.11 -11.00
C HIS A 140 4.73 -10.39 -10.00
N ILE A 141 4.86 -9.96 -8.74
CA ILE A 141 3.85 -10.21 -7.73
C ILE A 141 2.67 -9.24 -7.89
N PRO A 142 1.42 -9.74 -8.02
CA PRO A 142 0.25 -8.89 -8.11
C PRO A 142 0.07 -8.02 -6.87
N TRP A 143 -0.35 -6.76 -7.06
CA TRP A 143 -0.61 -5.83 -5.96
C TRP A 143 -1.57 -6.37 -4.90
N LYS A 144 -2.56 -7.17 -5.30
CA LYS A 144 -3.50 -7.84 -4.39
C LYS A 144 -2.77 -8.66 -3.31
N VAL A 145 -1.71 -9.37 -3.69
CA VAL A 145 -0.91 -10.18 -2.75
C VAL A 145 -0.17 -9.28 -1.78
N ILE A 146 0.42 -8.20 -2.29
CA ILE A 146 1.15 -7.20 -1.48
C ILE A 146 0.19 -6.56 -0.48
N ALA A 147 -0.99 -6.12 -0.91
CA ALA A 147 -2.00 -5.51 -0.05
C ALA A 147 -2.45 -6.47 1.08
N ARG A 148 -2.77 -7.73 0.75
CA ARG A 148 -3.13 -8.74 1.76
C ARG A 148 -1.97 -9.05 2.72
N THR A 149 -0.73 -8.97 2.25
CA THR A 149 0.45 -9.12 3.11
C THR A 149 0.58 -7.94 4.08
N ILE A 150 0.34 -6.71 3.62
CA ILE A 150 0.33 -5.52 4.48
C ILE A 150 -0.75 -5.66 5.56
N ASP A 151 -1.95 -6.08 5.19
CA ASP A 151 -3.04 -6.28 6.15
C ASP A 151 -2.66 -7.34 7.20
N ALA A 152 -2.04 -8.43 6.78
CA ALA A 152 -1.61 -9.51 7.66
C ALA A 152 -0.53 -9.10 8.68
N VAL A 153 0.32 -8.14 8.34
CA VAL A 153 1.42 -7.70 9.23
C VAL A 153 1.09 -6.44 10.03
N ARG A 154 0.07 -5.70 9.61
CA ARG A 154 -0.25 -4.40 10.19
C ARG A 154 -1.19 -4.48 11.39
N VAL A 155 -2.18 -5.34 11.35
CA VAL A 155 -3.28 -5.39 12.32
C VAL A 155 -3.16 -6.61 13.21
N GLN A 156 -3.29 -6.41 14.51
CA GLN A 156 -3.37 -7.52 15.47
C GLN A 156 -4.80 -8.07 15.46
N LEU A 157 -4.92 -9.39 15.24
CA LEU A 157 -6.18 -10.11 15.33
C LEU A 157 -6.42 -10.59 16.77
N GLU A 158 -7.63 -11.08 17.05
CA GLU A 158 -8.01 -11.57 18.38
C GLU A 158 -7.12 -12.72 18.86
N LYS A 159 -6.78 -13.65 17.96
CA LYS A 159 -5.91 -14.79 18.28
C LYS A 159 -4.50 -14.58 17.73
N GLU A 160 -3.54 -15.18 18.41
CA GLU A 160 -2.11 -15.09 18.03
C GLU A 160 -1.75 -16.00 16.84
N SER A 161 -2.56 -17.03 16.59
CA SER A 161 -2.33 -17.98 15.50
C SER A 161 -3.64 -18.53 14.93
N TYR A 162 -3.60 -18.88 13.65
CA TYR A 162 -4.71 -19.48 12.92
C TYR A 162 -4.20 -20.65 12.08
N GLU A 163 -4.86 -21.79 12.17
CA GLU A 163 -4.50 -22.97 11.38
C GLU A 163 -5.19 -23.02 10.02
N LYS A 164 -6.42 -22.49 9.95
CA LYS A 164 -7.26 -22.55 8.76
C LYS A 164 -7.46 -21.15 8.17
N LEU A 165 -7.39 -21.06 6.84
CA LEU A 165 -7.62 -19.82 6.11
C LEU A 165 -9.01 -19.23 6.39
N ALA A 166 -10.05 -20.06 6.37
CA ALA A 166 -11.42 -19.64 6.64
C ALA A 166 -11.62 -19.00 8.04
N LEU A 167 -10.87 -19.45 9.04
CA LEU A 167 -10.87 -18.84 10.37
C LEU A 167 -10.09 -17.53 10.42
N TYR A 168 -9.00 -17.46 9.67
CA TYR A 168 -8.19 -16.25 9.54
C TYR A 168 -8.96 -15.14 8.81
N GLU A 169 -9.66 -15.46 7.73
CA GLU A 169 -10.44 -14.47 6.95
C GLU A 169 -11.65 -13.92 7.71
N LYS A 170 -12.22 -14.70 8.63
CA LYS A 170 -13.33 -14.28 9.50
C LYS A 170 -12.84 -13.65 10.82
N ALA A 171 -11.53 -13.58 11.03
CA ALA A 171 -10.99 -13.06 12.27
C ALA A 171 -11.19 -11.54 12.37
N GLU A 172 -11.65 -11.11 13.51
CA GLU A 172 -11.82 -9.69 13.82
C GLU A 172 -10.51 -9.09 14.36
N ALA A 173 -10.33 -7.80 14.09
CA ALA A 173 -9.21 -7.07 14.62
C ALA A 173 -9.36 -6.88 16.13
N LYS A 174 -8.29 -7.07 16.87
CA LYS A 174 -8.27 -6.77 18.30
C LYS A 174 -8.42 -5.26 18.51
N VAL A 175 -9.39 -4.86 19.32
CA VAL A 175 -9.70 -3.47 19.62
C VAL A 175 -9.10 -3.07 20.97
N LYS A 176 -8.56 -1.86 21.06
CA LYS A 176 -8.15 -1.29 22.35
C LYS A 176 -9.37 -1.11 23.25
N LYS A 177 -9.26 -1.56 24.51
CA LYS A 177 -10.34 -1.44 25.49
C LYS A 177 -10.38 -0.07 26.21
N ASP A 178 -9.34 0.74 26.03
CA ASP A 178 -9.20 2.02 26.70
C ASP A 178 -9.55 3.17 25.74
N GLY A 179 -10.74 3.78 25.94
CA GLY A 179 -11.19 4.98 25.25
C GLY A 179 -12.47 4.83 24.44
N GLU A 180 -13.07 5.96 24.10
CA GLU A 180 -14.29 6.05 23.27
C GLU A 180 -14.03 5.61 21.80
N ASP A 181 -12.79 5.69 21.35
CA ASP A 181 -12.37 5.26 20.01
C ASP A 181 -11.99 3.78 19.98
N LYS A 182 -12.84 2.99 19.38
CA LYS A 182 -12.62 1.55 19.09
C LYS A 182 -11.60 1.36 17.97
N ALA A 183 -10.38 1.88 18.15
CA ALA A 183 -9.33 1.71 17.15
C ALA A 183 -8.71 0.31 17.22
N PRO A 184 -8.42 -0.32 16.07
CA PRO A 184 -7.73 -1.61 16.05
C PRO A 184 -6.33 -1.48 16.64
N VAL A 185 -5.85 -2.56 17.25
CA VAL A 185 -4.48 -2.62 17.75
C VAL A 185 -3.55 -2.89 16.58
N ASP A 186 -2.61 -1.98 16.34
CA ASP A 186 -1.58 -2.18 15.31
C ASP A 186 -0.53 -3.17 15.78
N LEU A 187 -0.17 -4.10 14.89
CA LEU A 187 0.95 -5.00 15.08
C LEU A 187 2.26 -4.30 14.67
N PHE A 188 2.34 -3.88 13.41
CA PHE A 188 3.41 -3.01 12.91
C PHE A 188 2.79 -1.81 12.17
N PRO A 189 2.65 -0.65 12.85
CA PRO A 189 2.00 0.52 12.25
C PRO A 189 2.78 1.10 11.05
N ALA A 190 4.10 0.95 11.03
CA ALA A 190 4.95 1.48 9.97
C ALA A 190 5.42 0.36 9.04
N VAL A 191 4.91 0.35 7.81
CA VAL A 191 5.34 -0.55 6.75
C VAL A 191 6.26 0.20 5.78
N VAL A 192 7.45 -0.34 5.54
CA VAL A 192 8.46 0.22 4.64
C VAL A 192 8.65 -0.72 3.47
N PHE A 193 8.61 -0.21 2.25
CA PHE A 193 8.92 -1.01 1.07
C PHE A 193 10.42 -1.05 0.81
N THR A 194 10.94 -2.24 0.53
CA THR A 194 12.33 -2.47 0.14
C THR A 194 12.39 -3.10 -1.24
N VAL A 195 13.44 -2.78 -1.96
CA VAL A 195 13.70 -3.41 -3.26
C VAL A 195 14.32 -4.78 -3.03
N VAL A 196 13.82 -5.77 -3.73
CA VAL A 196 14.38 -7.14 -3.77
C VAL A 196 15.16 -7.24 -5.08
N GLU A 197 16.48 -7.42 -4.99
CA GLU A 197 17.35 -7.70 -6.12
C GLU A 197 17.42 -9.19 -6.40
#